data_63450f355cb77c0017bba23a31f1f545
#
_entry.id   63450f355cb77c0017bba23a31f1f545
#
_cell.length_a   1.000
_cell.length_b   1.000
_cell.length_c   1.000
_cell.angle_alpha   90.00
_cell.angle_beta   90.00
_cell.angle_gamma   90.00
#
_symmetry.space_group_name_H-M   'P 1'
#
loop_
_entity.id
_entity.type
_entity.pdbx_description
1 polymer ?
#
loop_
_entity_poly.entity_id
_entity_poly.type
_entity_poly.pdbx_seq_one_letter_code
_entity_poly.pdbx_strand_id
1 'polypeptide(L)'
;MNETKIDWAEMSWNPVTGCRHGCPYCYARRTAHRFDAGLEDKGTVGGLHVLESKIKATPYPYGFEPTLHRYRLNQPERKKEGRTVFVCSMADLFGRWVPTEWIRDVLDACQRAPQHRYLFLTKNPARYLELDQVALLPHAENFWYG
;
A
#
# COMPACT_ATOMS: atom_id res chain seq x y z
N MET A 1 8.17 2.91 -6.65
CA MET A 1 7.58 4.28 -6.61
C MET A 1 7.57 4.83 -8.03
N ASN A 2 6.46 5.41 -8.43
CA ASN A 2 6.26 5.97 -9.78
C ASN A 2 5.75 7.41 -9.64
N GLU A 3 6.06 8.25 -10.61
CA GLU A 3 5.42 9.56 -10.74
C GLU A 3 3.91 9.40 -10.88
N THR A 4 3.16 10.35 -10.32
CA THR A 4 1.70 10.33 -10.38
C THR A 4 1.16 11.66 -10.93
N LYS A 5 -0.03 11.59 -11.52
CA LYS A 5 -0.79 12.78 -11.97
C LYS A 5 -1.81 13.27 -10.93
N ILE A 6 -1.69 12.80 -9.69
CA ILE A 6 -2.53 13.24 -8.57
C ILE A 6 -2.00 14.59 -8.11
N ASP A 7 -2.82 15.65 -8.16
CA ASP A 7 -2.40 17.04 -7.95
C ASP A 7 -1.71 17.31 -6.60
N TRP A 8 -2.04 16.54 -5.56
CA TRP A 8 -1.50 16.70 -4.21
C TRP A 8 -0.36 15.72 -3.85
N ALA A 9 0.13 14.93 -4.82
CA ALA A 9 1.24 14.00 -4.62
C ALA A 9 2.16 13.98 -5.86
N GLU A 10 3.47 13.89 -5.63
CA GLU A 10 4.46 13.77 -6.71
C GLU A 10 4.69 12.33 -7.12
N MET A 11 4.59 11.41 -6.17
CA MET A 11 4.82 9.99 -6.38
C MET A 11 3.69 9.16 -5.78
N SER A 12 3.45 7.98 -6.37
CA SER A 12 2.67 6.92 -5.74
C SER A 12 3.57 5.73 -5.43
N TRP A 13 3.35 5.13 -4.26
CA TRP A 13 4.05 3.93 -3.81
C TRP A 13 3.04 2.90 -3.29
N ASN A 14 3.02 1.73 -3.92
CA ASN A 14 2.05 0.69 -3.66
C ASN A 14 2.73 -0.60 -3.17
N PRO A 15 3.24 -0.64 -1.92
CA PRO A 15 3.76 -1.86 -1.31
C PRO A 15 2.64 -2.87 -1.03
N VAL A 16 1.42 -2.39 -0.82
CA VAL A 16 0.21 -3.20 -0.78
C VAL A 16 -0.70 -2.80 -1.93
N THR A 17 -1.31 -3.78 -2.60
CA THR A 17 -2.36 -3.61 -3.62
C THR A 17 -3.57 -4.45 -3.26
N GLY A 18 -4.74 -4.09 -3.82
CA GLY A 18 -5.98 -4.80 -3.55
C GLY A 18 -6.74 -4.29 -2.31
N CYS A 19 -8.07 -4.35 -2.38
CA CYS A 19 -8.94 -3.73 -1.40
C CYS A 19 -10.32 -4.41 -1.39
N ARG A 20 -10.91 -4.59 -0.20
CA ARG A 20 -12.20 -5.28 -0.01
C ARG A 20 -13.37 -4.36 0.33
N HIS A 21 -13.22 -3.03 0.26
CA HIS A 21 -14.32 -2.08 0.53
C HIS A 21 -15.49 -2.17 -0.45
N GLY A 22 -15.28 -2.70 -1.66
CA GLY A 22 -16.35 -2.90 -2.64
C GLY A 22 -16.90 -1.62 -3.29
N CYS A 23 -16.17 -0.51 -3.26
CA CYS A 23 -16.63 0.77 -3.81
C CYS A 23 -17.01 0.66 -5.30
N PRO A 24 -18.23 1.06 -5.72
CA PRO A 24 -18.68 0.92 -7.12
C PRO A 24 -17.89 1.81 -8.08
N TYR A 25 -17.33 2.93 -7.61
CA TYR A 25 -16.53 3.89 -8.38
C TYR A 25 -15.03 3.65 -8.35
N CYS A 26 -14.54 2.51 -7.82
CA CYS A 26 -13.13 2.27 -7.57
C CYS A 26 -12.32 2.16 -8.87
N TYR A 27 -11.50 3.18 -9.17
CA TYR A 27 -10.59 3.16 -10.31
C TYR A 27 -9.48 2.11 -10.15
N ALA A 28 -9.02 1.88 -8.91
CA ALA A 28 -7.95 0.94 -8.62
C ALA A 28 -8.36 -0.50 -8.96
N ARG A 29 -9.60 -0.89 -8.62
CA ARG A 29 -10.16 -2.19 -8.98
C ARG A 29 -10.23 -2.36 -10.50
N ARG A 30 -10.73 -1.35 -11.23
CA ARG A 30 -10.81 -1.39 -12.70
C ARG A 30 -9.42 -1.51 -13.33
N THR A 31 -8.44 -0.81 -12.79
CA THR A 31 -7.04 -0.88 -13.24
C THR A 31 -6.44 -2.26 -12.96
N ALA A 32 -6.63 -2.80 -11.75
CA ALA A 32 -6.13 -4.12 -11.39
C ALA A 32 -6.70 -5.22 -12.30
N HIS A 33 -8.01 -5.22 -12.53
CA HIS A 33 -8.64 -6.20 -13.45
C HIS A 33 -8.16 -6.11 -14.90
N ARG A 34 -7.79 -4.92 -15.38
CA ARG A 34 -7.23 -4.77 -16.73
C ARG A 34 -5.87 -5.46 -16.88
N PHE A 35 -5.09 -5.55 -15.81
CA PHE A 35 -3.75 -6.09 -15.77
C PHE A 35 -3.65 -7.37 -14.93
N ASP A 36 -4.78 -8.02 -14.69
CA ASP A 36 -4.85 -9.30 -13.98
C ASP A 36 -4.24 -10.41 -14.84
N ALA A 37 -3.39 -11.23 -14.23
CA ALA A 37 -2.80 -12.40 -14.90
C ALA A 37 -3.67 -13.64 -14.79
N GLY A 38 -4.80 -13.57 -14.07
CA GLY A 38 -5.66 -14.73 -13.83
C GLY A 38 -4.95 -15.85 -13.06
N LEU A 39 -3.96 -15.53 -12.23
CA LEU A 39 -3.31 -16.54 -11.40
C LEU A 39 -4.30 -16.98 -10.33
N GLU A 40 -4.62 -18.26 -10.34
CA GLU A 40 -5.47 -18.85 -9.32
C GLU A 40 -4.78 -18.81 -7.96
N ASP A 41 -5.57 -18.51 -6.93
CA ASP A 41 -5.15 -18.57 -5.54
C ASP A 41 -4.97 -20.02 -5.11
N LYS A 42 -3.76 -20.54 -5.26
CA LYS A 42 -3.42 -21.88 -4.78
C LYS A 42 -2.94 -21.82 -3.33
N GLY A 43 -3.89 -21.76 -2.40
CA GLY A 43 -3.63 -22.11 -1.01
C GLY A 43 -3.36 -20.98 -0.03
N THR A 44 -3.74 -19.75 -0.33
CA THR A 44 -3.69 -18.66 0.67
C THR A 44 -4.94 -18.64 1.53
N VAL A 45 -4.77 -18.75 2.83
CA VAL A 45 -5.87 -18.64 3.79
C VAL A 45 -6.39 -17.21 3.76
N GLY A 46 -7.68 -17.03 3.46
CA GLY A 46 -8.34 -15.73 3.47
C GLY A 46 -8.02 -14.79 2.31
N GLY A 47 -7.40 -15.27 1.21
CA GLY A 47 -7.10 -14.45 0.01
C GLY A 47 -6.14 -13.30 0.29
N LEU A 48 -5.16 -13.49 1.18
CA LEU A 48 -4.06 -12.55 1.45
C LEU A 48 -2.77 -13.11 0.83
N HIS A 49 -2.12 -12.33 -0.02
CA HIS A 49 -0.95 -12.78 -0.75
C HIS A 49 0.31 -12.01 -0.37
N VAL A 50 1.47 -12.67 -0.37
CA VAL A 50 2.77 -12.05 -0.18
C VAL A 50 3.68 -12.40 -1.34
N LEU A 51 4.25 -11.37 -1.97
CA LEU A 51 5.21 -11.50 -3.07
C LEU A 51 6.60 -11.06 -2.60
N GLU A 52 7.52 -12.00 -2.52
CA GLU A 52 8.93 -11.74 -2.19
C GLU A 52 9.69 -11.13 -3.37
N SER A 53 9.28 -11.45 -4.61
CA SER A 53 9.91 -10.96 -5.83
C SER A 53 8.87 -10.51 -6.86
N LYS A 54 9.31 -9.67 -7.80
CA LYS A 54 8.46 -9.17 -8.89
C LYS A 54 8.09 -10.32 -9.84
N ILE A 55 6.79 -10.50 -10.08
CA ILE A 55 6.29 -11.34 -11.17
C ILE A 55 6.32 -10.50 -12.45
N LYS A 56 7.07 -10.95 -13.46
CA LYS A 56 7.31 -10.17 -14.69
C LYS A 56 6.05 -9.94 -15.54
N ALA A 57 5.12 -10.89 -15.49
CA ALA A 57 3.95 -10.89 -16.38
C ALA A 57 2.91 -9.79 -16.03
N THR A 58 2.79 -9.42 -14.78
CA THR A 58 1.74 -8.48 -14.34
C THR A 58 2.07 -7.80 -13.01
N PRO A 59 1.66 -6.53 -12.82
CA PRO A 59 1.73 -5.85 -11.53
C PRO A 59 0.65 -6.32 -10.54
N TYR A 60 -0.41 -7.01 -11.01
CA TYR A 60 -1.55 -7.49 -10.20
C TYR A 60 -1.78 -8.99 -10.44
N PRO A 61 -0.88 -9.86 -9.97
CA PRO A 61 -0.95 -11.30 -10.26
C PRO A 61 -2.19 -11.99 -9.69
N TYR A 62 -2.77 -11.45 -8.63
CA TYR A 62 -3.98 -11.94 -7.96
C TYR A 62 -5.15 -10.93 -8.10
N GLY A 63 -5.25 -10.26 -9.23
CA GLY A 63 -6.28 -9.27 -9.50
C GLY A 63 -6.34 -8.17 -8.45
N PHE A 64 -7.47 -8.00 -7.79
CA PHE A 64 -7.67 -6.98 -6.75
C PHE A 64 -7.72 -7.55 -5.32
N GLU A 65 -7.25 -8.80 -5.12
CA GLU A 65 -7.08 -9.37 -3.78
C GLU A 65 -5.89 -8.71 -3.05
N PRO A 66 -5.99 -8.53 -1.71
CA PRO A 66 -4.95 -7.87 -0.94
C PRO A 66 -3.61 -8.59 -1.07
N THR A 67 -2.60 -7.87 -1.55
CA THR A 67 -1.28 -8.42 -1.84
C THR A 67 -0.18 -7.52 -1.30
N LEU A 68 0.67 -8.04 -0.41
CA LEU A 68 1.90 -7.37 0.01
C LEU A 68 3.02 -7.66 -0.99
N HIS A 69 3.58 -6.64 -1.60
CA HIS A 69 4.75 -6.70 -2.47
C HIS A 69 6.01 -6.39 -1.67
N ARG A 70 6.55 -7.37 -0.95
CA ARG A 70 7.68 -7.19 -0.03
C ARG A 70 8.91 -6.60 -0.72
N TYR A 71 9.16 -6.97 -1.97
CA TYR A 71 10.25 -6.43 -2.79
C TYR A 71 10.13 -4.91 -3.08
N ARG A 72 8.99 -4.28 -2.79
CA ARG A 72 8.79 -2.82 -2.94
C ARG A 72 9.12 -2.03 -1.67
N LEU A 73 9.30 -2.69 -0.52
CA LEU A 73 9.49 -2.01 0.76
C LEU A 73 10.76 -1.15 0.82
N ASN A 74 11.78 -1.46 0.02
CA ASN A 74 13.01 -0.67 -0.06
C ASN A 74 12.99 0.44 -1.12
N GLN A 75 11.88 0.65 -1.83
CA GLN A 75 11.80 1.67 -2.88
C GLN A 75 11.95 3.12 -2.36
N PRO A 76 11.37 3.51 -1.19
CA PRO A 76 11.57 4.85 -0.66
C PRO A 76 13.04 5.17 -0.38
N GLU A 77 13.80 4.23 0.21
CA GLU A 77 15.22 4.42 0.54
C GLU A 77 16.11 4.62 -0.71
N ARG A 78 15.71 4.08 -1.85
CA ARG A 78 16.45 4.21 -3.12
C ARG A 78 16.30 5.58 -3.76
N LYS A 79 15.25 6.33 -3.43
CA LYS A 79 14.99 7.68 -3.93
C LYS A 79 15.58 8.68 -2.93
N LYS A 80 16.73 9.27 -3.27
CA LYS A 80 17.45 10.18 -2.37
C LYS A 80 16.81 11.56 -2.26
N GLU A 81 16.18 12.01 -3.32
CA GLU A 81 15.48 13.29 -3.36
C GLU A 81 14.14 13.19 -2.65
N GLY A 82 13.88 14.12 -1.72
CA GLY A 82 12.61 14.19 -0.98
C GLY A 82 11.42 14.40 -1.92
N ARG A 83 10.34 13.67 -1.68
CA ARG A 83 9.10 13.73 -2.47
C ARG A 83 7.88 13.58 -1.58
N THR A 84 6.76 14.13 -2.04
CA THR A 84 5.45 13.86 -1.47
C THR A 84 4.90 12.56 -2.09
N VAL A 85 4.74 11.54 -1.25
CA VAL A 85 4.43 10.17 -1.66
C VAL A 85 3.04 9.76 -1.18
N PHE A 86 2.13 9.47 -2.11
CA PHE A 86 0.87 8.81 -1.76
C PHE A 86 1.09 7.31 -1.58
N VAL A 87 0.87 6.83 -0.36
CA VAL A 87 1.07 5.43 0.01
C VAL A 87 -0.20 4.63 -0.25
N CYS A 88 -0.08 3.53 -0.98
CA CYS A 88 -1.17 2.59 -1.28
C CYS A 88 -2.35 3.21 -2.04
N SER A 89 -2.08 3.99 -3.12
CA SER A 89 -3.12 4.47 -4.03
C SER A 89 -3.96 3.34 -4.68
N MET A 90 -3.45 2.11 -4.67
CA MET A 90 -4.09 0.90 -5.22
C MET A 90 -4.61 -0.05 -4.14
N ALA A 91 -4.72 0.40 -2.89
CA ALA A 91 -5.24 -0.35 -1.74
C ALA A 91 -5.79 0.60 -0.68
N ASP A 92 -6.40 0.04 0.37
CA ASP A 92 -6.54 0.71 1.66
C ASP A 92 -5.64 -0.04 2.65
N LEU A 93 -4.49 0.56 3.00
CA LEU A 93 -3.50 -0.02 3.90
C LEU A 93 -4.06 -0.30 5.30
N PHE A 94 -5.04 0.49 5.74
CA PHE A 94 -5.66 0.38 7.06
C PHE A 94 -7.00 -0.36 7.04
N GLY A 95 -7.32 -1.02 5.93
CA GLY A 95 -8.48 -1.89 5.83
C GLY A 95 -8.45 -3.02 6.86
N ARG A 96 -9.64 -3.46 7.35
CA ARG A 96 -9.77 -4.48 8.41
C ARG A 96 -9.10 -5.81 8.08
N TRP A 97 -9.01 -6.15 6.80
CA TRP A 97 -8.38 -7.38 6.30
C TRP A 97 -6.85 -7.32 6.22
N VAL A 98 -6.25 -6.12 6.35
CA VAL A 98 -4.80 -5.96 6.26
C VAL A 98 -4.17 -6.35 7.59
N PRO A 99 -3.24 -7.33 7.61
CA PRO A 99 -2.53 -7.72 8.81
C PRO A 99 -1.72 -6.55 9.40
N THR A 100 -1.67 -6.47 10.73
CA THR A 100 -0.92 -5.43 11.43
C THR A 100 0.58 -5.44 11.08
N GLU A 101 1.15 -6.62 10.86
CA GLU A 101 2.53 -6.77 10.43
C GLU A 101 2.80 -6.14 9.05
N TRP A 102 1.85 -6.17 8.10
CA TRP A 102 2.01 -5.50 6.81
C TRP A 102 2.03 -3.97 6.97
N ILE A 103 1.14 -3.46 7.84
CA ILE A 103 1.09 -2.03 8.15
C ILE A 103 2.41 -1.60 8.78
N ARG A 104 2.91 -2.35 9.76
CA ARG A 104 4.20 -2.10 10.41
C ARG A 104 5.34 -2.10 9.40
N ASP A 105 5.45 -3.13 8.56
CA ASP A 105 6.50 -3.23 7.53
C ASP A 105 6.52 -2.00 6.59
N VAL A 106 5.34 -1.48 6.23
CA VAL A 106 5.20 -0.29 5.39
C VAL A 106 5.59 0.98 6.16
N LEU A 107 5.13 1.15 7.39
CA LEU A 107 5.48 2.31 8.23
C LEU A 107 6.97 2.34 8.55
N ASP A 108 7.59 1.19 8.87
CA ASP A 108 9.03 1.05 9.09
C ASP A 108 9.83 1.44 7.83
N ALA A 109 9.35 1.04 6.64
CA ALA A 109 9.96 1.45 5.38
C ALA A 109 9.90 2.97 5.17
N CYS A 110 8.80 3.62 5.57
CA CYS A 110 8.69 5.08 5.56
C CYS A 110 9.66 5.74 6.54
N GLN A 111 9.79 5.20 7.75
CA GLN A 111 10.71 5.72 8.78
C GLN A 111 12.18 5.62 8.37
N ARG A 112 12.57 4.58 7.62
CA ARG A 112 13.92 4.43 7.06
C ARG A 112 14.24 5.42 5.94
N ALA A 113 13.22 6.10 5.38
CA ALA A 113 13.39 7.10 4.32
C ALA A 113 12.73 8.44 4.71
N PRO A 114 13.25 9.12 5.75
CA PRO A 114 12.64 10.30 6.35
C PRO A 114 12.65 11.55 5.45
N GLN A 115 13.40 11.52 4.33
CA GLN A 115 13.45 12.61 3.35
C GLN A 115 12.12 12.82 2.61
N HIS A 116 11.20 11.84 2.64
CA HIS A 116 9.90 11.92 1.98
C HIS A 116 8.81 12.38 2.94
N ARG A 117 7.76 13.00 2.38
CA ARG A 117 6.48 13.20 3.05
C ARG A 117 5.53 12.09 2.61
N TYR A 118 4.92 11.41 3.55
CA TYR A 118 4.02 10.28 3.30
C TYR A 118 2.58 10.66 3.57
N LEU A 119 1.72 10.42 2.59
CA LEU A 119 0.27 10.67 2.67
C LEU A 119 -0.46 9.34 2.69
N PHE A 120 -1.24 9.12 3.73
CA PHE A 120 -2.05 7.92 3.91
C PHE A 120 -3.53 8.30 3.88
N LEU A 121 -4.33 7.56 3.11
CA LEU A 121 -5.78 7.72 3.09
C LEU A 121 -6.45 6.39 3.41
N THR A 122 -7.51 6.43 4.24
CA THR A 122 -8.26 5.24 4.57
C THR A 122 -9.76 5.50 4.68
N LYS A 123 -10.56 4.48 4.42
CA LYS A 123 -11.99 4.44 4.75
C LYS A 123 -12.27 3.78 6.11
N ASN A 124 -11.22 3.44 6.86
CA ASN A 124 -11.29 2.83 8.18
C ASN A 124 -10.45 3.61 9.20
N PRO A 125 -10.80 4.87 9.53
CA PRO A 125 -10.00 5.71 10.42
C PRO A 125 -9.89 5.14 11.84
N ALA A 126 -10.82 4.27 12.27
CA ALA A 126 -10.72 3.57 13.55
C ALA A 126 -9.41 2.77 13.67
N ARG A 127 -8.84 2.28 12.54
CA ARG A 127 -7.57 1.55 12.55
C ARG A 127 -6.39 2.41 12.98
N TYR A 128 -6.42 3.71 12.73
CA TYR A 128 -5.40 4.64 13.23
C TYR A 128 -5.37 4.64 14.76
N LEU A 129 -6.55 4.72 15.40
CA LEU A 129 -6.65 4.71 16.87
C LEU A 129 -6.17 3.37 17.47
N GLU A 130 -6.52 2.25 16.84
CA GLU A 130 -6.05 0.93 17.26
C GLU A 130 -4.52 0.82 17.24
N LEU A 131 -3.88 1.31 16.17
CA LEU A 131 -2.43 1.29 16.00
C LEU A 131 -1.73 2.28 16.94
N ASP A 132 -2.34 3.42 17.19
CA ASP A 132 -1.83 4.43 18.11
C ASP A 132 -1.81 3.94 19.56
N GLN A 133 -2.86 3.26 20.00
CA GLN A 133 -2.95 2.67 21.34
C GLN A 133 -1.82 1.67 21.66
N VAL A 134 -1.24 1.05 20.62
CA VAL A 134 -0.13 0.09 20.75
C VAL A 134 1.20 0.69 20.27
N ALA A 135 1.28 2.01 20.13
CA ALA A 135 2.47 2.77 19.72
C ALA A 135 3.08 2.29 18.37
N LEU A 136 2.24 1.84 17.45
CA LEU A 136 2.67 1.45 16.10
C LEU A 136 2.47 2.56 15.05
N LEU A 137 1.72 3.62 15.37
CA LEU A 137 1.47 4.72 14.46
C LEU A 137 2.53 5.82 14.63
N PRO A 138 3.40 6.10 13.64
CA PRO A 138 4.38 7.18 13.74
C PRO A 138 3.73 8.57 13.76
N HIS A 139 4.22 9.46 14.65
CA HIS A 139 3.76 10.86 14.77
C HIS A 139 4.77 11.89 14.23
N ALA A 140 5.72 11.45 13.39
CA ALA A 140 6.68 12.36 12.77
C ALA A 140 5.98 13.32 11.78
N GLU A 141 6.47 14.56 11.67
CA GLU A 141 5.87 15.63 10.87
C GLU A 141 5.70 15.31 9.38
N ASN A 142 6.46 14.35 8.89
CA ASN A 142 6.39 13.89 7.50
C ASN A 142 5.37 12.76 7.26
N PHE A 143 4.60 12.34 8.28
CA PHE A 143 3.50 11.37 8.17
C PHE A 143 2.16 12.08 8.26
N TRP A 144 1.35 11.99 7.23
CA TRP A 144 0.04 12.63 7.15
C TRP A 144 -1.05 11.60 6.96
N TYR A 145 -2.00 11.56 7.89
CA TYR A 145 -3.11 10.61 7.95
C TYR A 145 -4.43 11.32 7.65
N GLY A 146 -5.23 10.78 6.67
CA GLY A 146 -6.50 11.32 6.22
C GLY A 146 -7.56 10.26 5.93
#